data_7a2934ddd8bb25fec81751281fd7068b
#
_entry.id   7a2934ddd8bb25fec81751281fd7068b
#
_cell.length_a   1.000
_cell.length_b   1.000
_cell.length_c   1.000
_cell.angle_alpha   90.00
_cell.angle_beta   90.00
_cell.angle_gamma   90.00
#
_symmetry.space_group_name_H-M   'P 1'
#
loop_
_entity.id
_entity.type
_entity.pdbx_description
1 polymer ?
#
loop_
_entity_poly.entity_id
_entity_poly.type
_entity_poly.pdbx_seq_one_letter_code
_entity_poly.pdbx_strand_id
1 'polypeptide(L)'
;MGAELYRIGAQEEAELDTSRLLVLRQSLGDERCREVVEEVVFHLTDRLGQLQTALDGDNAADAQVLAERLASLSEQVGLADFARVARDLAACLAAGDATPTSAVAARLMRLGEDSLFSVMVYADQSAL
;
A
#
# COMPACT_ATOMS: atom_id res chain seq x y z
N MET A 1 21.54 -20.87 -0.89
CA MET A 1 22.21 -19.73 -0.25
C MET A 1 22.05 -18.47 -1.05
N GLY A 2 22.51 -18.44 -2.29
CA GLY A 2 22.34 -17.26 -3.16
C GLY A 2 20.90 -16.90 -3.43
N ALA A 3 20.01 -17.87 -3.51
CA ALA A 3 18.59 -17.62 -3.74
C ALA A 3 17.92 -16.92 -2.56
N GLU A 4 18.33 -17.21 -1.34
CA GLU A 4 17.79 -16.54 -0.16
C GLU A 4 18.25 -15.10 -0.05
N LEU A 5 19.53 -14.85 -0.32
CA LEU A 5 20.08 -13.50 -0.35
C LEU A 5 19.41 -12.66 -1.43
N TYR A 6 19.20 -13.25 -2.60
CA TYR A 6 18.52 -12.58 -3.69
C TYR A 6 17.08 -12.22 -3.29
N ARG A 7 16.37 -13.14 -2.66
CA ARG A 7 15.00 -12.90 -2.21
C ARG A 7 14.93 -11.76 -1.21
N ILE A 8 15.82 -11.72 -0.24
CA ILE A 8 15.90 -10.67 0.77
C ILE A 8 16.20 -9.32 0.11
N GLY A 9 17.12 -9.29 -0.85
CA GLY A 9 17.47 -8.07 -1.54
C GLY A 9 16.43 -7.59 -2.54
N ALA A 10 15.72 -8.52 -3.19
CA ALA A 10 14.73 -8.19 -4.22
C ALA A 10 13.35 -7.91 -3.65
N GLN A 11 13.02 -8.51 -2.52
CA GLN A 11 11.72 -8.34 -1.89
C GLN A 11 11.84 -7.40 -0.70
N GLU A 12 11.33 -6.21 -0.86
CA GLU A 12 10.91 -5.46 0.29
C GLU A 12 9.59 -6.08 0.72
N GLU A 13 9.64 -6.99 1.67
CA GLU A 13 8.43 -7.53 2.22
C GLU A 13 7.72 -6.41 2.97
N ALA A 14 6.53 -6.08 2.49
CA ALA A 14 5.67 -5.17 3.18
C ALA A 14 5.23 -5.81 4.49
N GLU A 15 5.66 -5.24 5.61
CA GLU A 15 5.18 -5.69 6.90
C GLU A 15 3.68 -5.39 7.02
N LEU A 16 2.92 -6.45 7.27
CA LEU A 16 1.51 -6.34 7.55
C LEU A 16 1.33 -6.24 9.06
N ASP A 17 0.73 -5.15 9.51
CA ASP A 17 0.37 -5.01 10.92
C ASP A 17 -0.89 -5.82 11.20
N THR A 18 -0.68 -7.08 11.58
CA THR A 18 -1.77 -8.01 11.83
C THR A 18 -2.59 -7.62 13.05
N SER A 19 -2.05 -6.81 13.96
CA SER A 19 -2.81 -6.35 15.12
C SER A 19 -3.99 -5.47 14.68
N ARG A 20 -3.82 -4.69 13.65
CA ARG A 20 -4.90 -3.85 13.09
C ARG A 20 -6.03 -4.70 12.52
N LEU A 21 -5.68 -5.73 11.77
CA LEU A 21 -6.65 -6.66 11.21
C LEU A 21 -7.35 -7.48 12.30
N LEU A 22 -6.63 -7.83 13.36
CA LEU A 22 -7.22 -8.52 14.49
C LEU A 22 -8.27 -7.66 15.18
N VAL A 23 -8.00 -6.38 15.39
CA VAL A 23 -8.97 -5.44 15.96
C VAL A 23 -10.22 -5.35 15.09
N LEU A 24 -10.05 -5.24 13.78
CA LEU A 24 -11.17 -5.22 12.85
C LEU A 24 -12.02 -6.49 12.94
N ARG A 25 -11.36 -7.64 13.00
CA ARG A 25 -12.03 -8.94 13.10
C ARG A 25 -12.81 -9.07 14.40
N GLN A 26 -12.21 -8.63 15.50
CA GLN A 26 -12.87 -8.66 16.82
C GLN A 26 -14.08 -7.74 16.86
N SER A 27 -14.01 -6.60 16.20
CA SER A 27 -15.10 -5.63 16.18
C SER A 27 -16.23 -5.99 15.23
N LEU A 28 -15.91 -6.61 14.09
CA LEU A 28 -16.86 -6.80 12.98
C LEU A 28 -17.24 -8.27 12.75
N GLY A 29 -16.45 -9.22 13.26
CA GLY A 29 -16.55 -10.63 12.91
C GLY A 29 -15.76 -10.95 11.65
N ASP A 30 -15.51 -12.24 11.40
CA ASP A 30 -14.63 -12.69 10.32
C ASP A 30 -15.15 -12.30 8.95
N GLU A 31 -16.44 -12.53 8.70
CA GLU A 31 -17.03 -12.28 7.39
C GLU A 31 -17.05 -10.79 7.04
N ARG A 32 -17.49 -9.97 7.98
CA ARG A 32 -17.55 -8.51 7.76
C ARG A 32 -16.16 -7.91 7.64
N CYS A 33 -15.20 -8.42 8.41
CA CYS A 33 -13.81 -8.01 8.30
C CYS A 33 -13.27 -8.28 6.90
N ARG A 34 -13.52 -9.47 6.36
CA ARG A 34 -13.12 -9.83 5.00
C ARG A 34 -13.73 -8.90 3.97
N GLU A 35 -15.02 -8.59 4.10
CA GLU A 35 -15.70 -7.67 3.19
C GLU A 35 -15.08 -6.27 3.22
N VAL A 36 -14.76 -5.77 4.41
CA VAL A 36 -14.11 -4.47 4.57
C VAL A 36 -12.73 -4.47 3.93
N VAL A 37 -11.95 -5.52 4.14
CA VAL A 37 -10.62 -5.64 3.53
C VAL A 37 -10.73 -5.66 2.00
N GLU A 38 -11.65 -6.42 1.46
CA GLU A 38 -11.88 -6.47 0.00
C GLU A 38 -12.24 -5.10 -0.57
N GLU A 39 -13.09 -4.37 0.13
CA GLU A 39 -13.50 -3.01 -0.26
C GLU A 39 -12.31 -2.05 -0.23
N VAL A 40 -11.50 -2.10 0.82
CA VAL A 40 -10.31 -1.25 0.94
C VAL A 40 -9.31 -1.59 -0.17
N VAL A 41 -9.08 -2.87 -0.44
CA VAL A 41 -8.18 -3.31 -1.52
C VAL A 41 -8.65 -2.79 -2.88
N PHE A 42 -9.96 -2.84 -3.13
CA PHE A 42 -10.52 -2.29 -4.35
C PHE A 42 -10.21 -0.79 -4.47
N HIS A 43 -10.44 -0.03 -3.42
CA HIS A 43 -10.17 1.41 -3.42
C HIS A 43 -8.68 1.73 -3.55
N LEU A 44 -7.81 0.95 -2.90
CA LEU A 44 -6.37 1.12 -3.02
C LEU A 44 -5.90 0.87 -4.46
N THR A 45 -6.41 -0.18 -5.09
CA THR A 45 -6.07 -0.51 -6.48
C THR A 45 -6.50 0.61 -7.43
N ASP A 46 -7.70 1.11 -7.25
CA ASP A 46 -8.23 2.20 -8.07
C ASP A 46 -7.39 3.47 -7.91
N ARG A 47 -7.07 3.83 -6.68
CA ARG A 47 -6.27 5.02 -6.39
C ARG A 47 -4.82 4.91 -6.85
N LEU A 48 -4.25 3.71 -6.81
CA LEU A 48 -2.91 3.48 -7.37
C LEU A 48 -2.91 3.76 -8.88
N GLY A 49 -3.95 3.32 -9.58
CA GLY A 49 -4.10 3.62 -11.01
C GLY A 49 -4.22 5.12 -11.27
N GLN A 50 -5.02 5.81 -10.47
CA GLN A 50 -5.16 7.27 -10.58
C GLN A 50 -3.84 7.98 -10.28
N LEU A 51 -3.10 7.52 -9.28
CA LEU A 51 -1.79 8.07 -8.93
C LEU A 51 -0.81 7.92 -10.09
N GLN A 52 -0.77 6.73 -10.71
CA GLN A 52 0.08 6.49 -11.87
C GLN A 52 -0.25 7.47 -13.01
N THR A 53 -1.53 7.67 -13.28
CA THR A 53 -2.00 8.60 -14.31
C THR A 53 -1.56 10.05 -14.00
N ALA A 54 -1.68 10.45 -12.74
CA ALA A 54 -1.28 11.79 -12.31
C ALA A 54 0.24 11.99 -12.44
N LEU A 55 1.02 10.98 -12.09
CA LEU A 55 2.49 11.03 -12.22
C LEU A 55 2.91 11.09 -13.69
N ASP A 56 2.29 10.31 -14.56
CA ASP A 56 2.58 10.29 -15.98
C ASP A 56 2.19 11.61 -16.65
N GLY A 57 1.17 12.29 -16.16
CA GLY A 57 0.70 13.56 -16.66
C GLY A 57 1.34 14.79 -16.02
N ASP A 58 2.38 14.60 -15.21
CA ASP A 58 3.06 15.69 -14.48
C ASP A 58 2.12 16.52 -13.60
N ASN A 59 1.08 15.88 -13.08
CA ASN A 59 0.13 16.54 -12.18
C ASN A 59 0.54 16.29 -10.73
N ALA A 60 1.55 17.02 -10.28
CA ALA A 60 2.14 16.81 -8.95
C ALA A 60 1.15 17.07 -7.81
N ALA A 61 0.28 18.06 -7.96
CA ALA A 61 -0.70 18.41 -6.93
C ALA A 61 -1.71 17.27 -6.70
N ASP A 62 -2.26 16.72 -7.77
CA ASP A 62 -3.17 15.59 -7.67
C ASP A 62 -2.45 14.34 -7.16
N ALA A 63 -1.23 14.10 -7.64
CA ALA A 63 -0.43 12.96 -7.19
C ALA A 63 -0.16 13.03 -5.69
N GLN A 64 0.13 14.21 -5.16
CA GLN A 64 0.35 14.41 -3.73
C GLN A 64 -0.89 14.05 -2.90
N VAL A 65 -2.05 14.54 -3.31
CA VAL A 65 -3.32 14.24 -2.63
C VAL A 65 -3.62 12.76 -2.67
N LEU A 66 -3.42 12.12 -3.82
CA LEU A 66 -3.66 10.67 -3.98
C LEU A 66 -2.71 9.86 -3.10
N ALA A 67 -1.43 10.24 -3.04
CA ALA A 67 -0.46 9.55 -2.20
C ALA A 67 -0.83 9.64 -0.71
N GLU A 68 -1.28 10.80 -0.25
CA GLU A 68 -1.73 10.98 1.13
C GLU A 68 -2.97 10.14 1.45
N ARG A 69 -3.92 10.08 0.53
CA ARG A 69 -5.12 9.25 0.68
C ARG A 69 -4.79 7.76 0.70
N LEU A 70 -3.86 7.33 -0.16
CA LEU A 70 -3.37 5.95 -0.15
C LEU A 70 -2.77 5.60 1.21
N ALA A 71 -1.98 6.49 1.79
CA ALA A 71 -1.37 6.27 3.09
C ALA A 71 -2.43 6.08 4.18
N SER A 72 -3.41 6.95 4.23
CA SER A 72 -4.46 6.88 5.24
C SER A 72 -5.31 5.62 5.11
N LEU A 73 -5.67 5.26 3.89
CA LEU A 73 -6.49 4.09 3.62
C LEU A 73 -5.75 2.79 3.93
N SER A 74 -4.47 2.70 3.58
CA SER A 74 -3.66 1.50 3.83
C SER A 74 -3.41 1.26 5.31
N GLU A 75 -3.31 2.29 6.12
CA GLU A 75 -3.18 2.13 7.58
C GLU A 75 -4.39 1.45 8.19
N GLN A 76 -5.58 1.66 7.64
CA GLN A 76 -6.80 1.08 8.18
C GLN A 76 -6.78 -0.44 8.15
N VAL A 77 -6.03 -1.04 7.25
CA VAL A 77 -5.93 -2.50 7.10
C VAL A 77 -4.53 -3.02 7.42
N GLY A 78 -3.72 -2.25 8.11
CA GLY A 78 -2.43 -2.69 8.61
C GLY A 78 -1.28 -2.68 7.62
N LEU A 79 -1.42 -2.00 6.49
CA LEU A 79 -0.35 -1.89 5.49
C LEU A 79 0.61 -0.75 5.84
N ALA A 80 1.33 -0.92 6.96
CA ALA A 80 2.15 0.14 7.53
C ALA A 80 3.29 0.60 6.63
N ASP A 81 3.99 -0.33 6.01
CA ASP A 81 5.12 0.00 5.12
C ASP A 81 4.65 0.68 3.84
N PHE A 82 3.55 0.18 3.27
CA PHE A 82 2.96 0.81 2.10
C PHE A 82 2.52 2.25 2.41
N ALA A 83 1.90 2.46 3.56
CA ALA A 83 1.49 3.79 4.02
C ALA A 83 2.68 4.74 4.16
N ARG A 84 3.78 4.25 4.74
CA ARG A 84 5.00 5.03 4.93
C ARG A 84 5.60 5.46 3.60
N VAL A 85 5.69 4.54 2.64
CA VAL A 85 6.23 4.84 1.31
C VAL A 85 5.32 5.82 0.57
N ALA A 86 4.00 5.69 0.72
CA ALA A 86 3.06 6.65 0.13
C ALA A 86 3.25 8.06 0.71
N ARG A 87 3.51 8.19 2.01
CA ARG A 87 3.81 9.48 2.63
C ARG A 87 5.15 10.04 2.15
N ASP A 88 6.15 9.18 1.97
CA ASP A 88 7.44 9.60 1.42
C ASP A 88 7.26 10.17 0.02
N LEU A 89 6.41 9.53 -0.79
CA LEU A 89 6.11 10.03 -2.13
C LEU A 89 5.43 11.41 -2.06
N ALA A 90 4.46 11.58 -1.18
CA ALA A 90 3.79 12.86 -0.99
C ALA A 90 4.79 13.97 -0.62
N ALA A 91 5.74 13.64 0.26
CA ALA A 91 6.78 14.59 0.68
C ALA A 91 7.71 14.96 -0.50
N CYS A 92 8.11 13.98 -1.30
CA CYS A 92 8.92 14.21 -2.50
C CYS A 92 8.21 15.10 -3.51
N LEU A 93 6.92 14.85 -3.72
CA LEU A 93 6.09 15.66 -4.62
C LEU A 93 5.97 17.10 -4.13
N ALA A 94 5.77 17.28 -2.82
CA ALA A 94 5.69 18.60 -2.21
C ALA A 94 7.01 19.37 -2.36
N ALA A 95 8.14 18.67 -2.27
CA ALA A 95 9.46 19.28 -2.44
C ALA A 95 9.81 19.59 -3.89
N GLY A 96 9.10 19.01 -4.83
CA GLY A 96 9.34 19.23 -6.27
C GLY A 96 10.62 18.59 -6.79
N ASP A 97 11.07 17.51 -6.17
CA ASP A 97 12.36 16.88 -6.48
C ASP A 97 12.14 15.65 -7.37
N ALA A 98 12.40 15.80 -8.66
CA ALA A 98 12.02 14.83 -9.69
C ALA A 98 12.68 13.45 -9.52
N THR A 99 13.98 13.42 -9.18
CA THR A 99 14.72 12.14 -9.08
C THR A 99 14.26 11.28 -7.92
N PRO A 100 14.22 11.81 -6.67
CA PRO A 100 13.65 11.03 -5.56
C PRO A 100 12.18 10.66 -5.79
N THR A 101 11.39 11.53 -6.40
CA THR A 101 9.98 11.26 -6.69
C THR A 101 9.84 10.01 -7.56
N SER A 102 10.60 9.90 -8.65
CA SER A 102 10.55 8.75 -9.55
C SER A 102 10.93 7.46 -8.83
N ALA A 103 11.98 7.49 -8.02
CA ALA A 103 12.45 6.31 -7.28
C ALA A 103 11.42 5.85 -6.25
N VAL A 104 10.85 6.78 -5.50
CA VAL A 104 9.85 6.45 -4.48
C VAL A 104 8.56 5.98 -5.12
N ALA A 105 8.14 6.59 -6.23
CA ALA A 105 6.95 6.14 -6.97
C ALA A 105 7.11 4.71 -7.47
N ALA A 106 8.26 4.36 -8.05
CA ALA A 106 8.53 3.00 -8.51
C ALA A 106 8.49 2.00 -7.36
N ARG A 107 9.08 2.36 -6.22
CA ARG A 107 9.04 1.55 -5.01
C ARG A 107 7.62 1.33 -4.52
N LEU A 108 6.81 2.40 -4.51
CA LEU A 108 5.41 2.32 -4.08
C LEU A 108 4.62 1.34 -4.95
N MET A 109 4.80 1.39 -6.26
CA MET A 109 4.09 0.49 -7.19
C MET A 109 4.47 -0.97 -6.97
N ARG A 110 5.75 -1.27 -6.77
CA ARG A 110 6.21 -2.64 -6.47
C ARG A 110 5.66 -3.12 -5.13
N LEU A 111 5.76 -2.27 -4.12
CA LEU A 111 5.28 -2.59 -2.77
C LEU A 111 3.77 -2.77 -2.74
N GLY A 112 3.07 -2.02 -3.57
CA GLY A 112 1.61 -2.08 -3.68
C GLY A 112 1.10 -3.45 -4.06
N GLU A 113 1.68 -4.06 -5.08
CA GLU A 113 1.28 -5.39 -5.52
C GLU A 113 1.44 -6.43 -4.41
N ASP A 114 2.59 -6.42 -3.74
CA ASP A 114 2.88 -7.37 -2.65
C ASP A 114 1.98 -7.11 -1.44
N SER A 115 1.76 -5.85 -1.09
CA SER A 115 0.95 -5.47 0.06
C SER A 115 -0.51 -5.86 -0.12
N LEU A 116 -1.08 -5.58 -1.29
CA LEU A 116 -2.47 -5.91 -1.57
C LEU A 116 -2.68 -7.41 -1.59
N PHE A 117 -1.74 -8.14 -2.19
CA PHE A 117 -1.79 -9.61 -2.19
C PHE A 117 -1.71 -10.15 -0.77
N SER A 118 -0.80 -9.64 0.05
CA SER A 118 -0.61 -10.12 1.43
C SER A 118 -1.85 -9.92 2.29
N VAL A 119 -2.49 -8.76 2.20
CA VAL A 119 -3.68 -8.49 3.02
C VAL A 119 -4.87 -9.34 2.57
N MET A 120 -5.00 -9.59 1.27
CA MET A 120 -6.07 -10.46 0.76
C MET A 120 -5.88 -11.91 1.19
N VAL A 121 -4.65 -12.41 1.12
CA VAL A 121 -4.33 -13.76 1.59
C VAL A 121 -4.64 -13.89 3.09
N TYR A 122 -4.24 -12.90 3.88
CA TYR A 122 -4.52 -12.91 5.32
C TYR A 122 -6.02 -12.93 5.59
N ALA A 123 -6.79 -12.12 4.90
CA ALA A 123 -8.24 -12.05 5.06
C ALA A 123 -8.91 -13.37 4.69
N ASP A 124 -8.48 -14.00 3.60
CA ASP A 124 -9.02 -15.31 3.18
C ASP A 124 -8.68 -16.40 4.18
N GLN A 125 -7.46 -16.45 4.69
CA GLN A 125 -7.06 -17.42 5.70
C GLN A 125 -7.86 -17.26 6.99
N SER A 126 -8.19 -16.04 7.35
CA SER A 126 -8.98 -15.75 8.54
C SER A 126 -10.40 -16.24 8.43
N ALA A 127 -10.94 -16.34 7.22
CA ALA A 127 -12.30 -16.82 6.97
C ALA A 127 -12.42 -18.33 7.06
N LEU A 128 -11.30 -19.03 7.02
CA LEU A 128 -11.27 -20.48 7.18
C LEU A 128 -11.24 -20.88 8.66
#